data_eb29978481b929e3da1f0a6d15ef5b89
#
_entry.id   eb29978481b929e3da1f0a6d15ef5b89
#
_cell.length_a   1.000
_cell.length_b   1.000
_cell.length_c   1.000
_cell.angle_alpha   90.00
_cell.angle_beta   90.00
_cell.angle_gamma   90.00
#
_symmetry.space_group_name_H-M   'P 1'
#
loop_
_entity.id
_entity.type
_entity.pdbx_description
1 polymer ?
#
loop_
_entity_poly.entity_id
_entity_poly.type
_entity_poly.pdbx_seq_one_letter_code
_entity_poly.pdbx_strand_id
1 'polypeptide(L)'
;ERGQLLLSDPVAKYLPEFADIQVSAVIDGQVVQQRPQSDPTVQDLLRHTAGLTYEILGSEPVQRQYAQARLASRTRSNREFSKALAALPLMFEPGTVWEYSRATDLLGALVEVVSGQTLGAFLQDNILGPLRMVDTSFVVPPDKHHRIAEPFAIDPDGGIAPRLIDLRHSAAMEAGGAGLASTSADYARFLQCLLS
;
A
#
# COMPACT_ATOMS: atom_id res chain seq x y z
N GLU A 1 -0.24 15.40 -12.37
CA GLU A 1 -0.03 16.14 -13.63
C GLU A 1 -1.33 16.34 -14.42
N ARG A 2 -2.30 15.41 -14.33
CA ARG A 2 -3.60 15.51 -15.03
C ARG A 2 -4.62 16.40 -14.31
N GLY A 3 -4.29 17.00 -13.17
CA GLY A 3 -5.18 17.84 -12.40
C GLY A 3 -6.39 17.13 -11.78
N GLN A 4 -6.39 15.80 -11.72
CA GLN A 4 -7.52 15.00 -11.20
C GLN A 4 -7.56 14.98 -9.67
N LEU A 5 -6.43 15.27 -9.02
CA LEU A 5 -6.33 15.39 -7.57
C LEU A 5 -5.31 16.47 -7.18
N LEU A 6 -5.45 17.00 -5.97
CA LEU A 6 -4.47 17.88 -5.34
C LEU A 6 -3.80 17.15 -4.17
N LEU A 7 -2.54 17.45 -3.91
CA LEU A 7 -1.81 16.87 -2.76
C LEU A 7 -2.45 17.27 -1.42
N SER A 8 -3.05 18.46 -1.36
CA SER A 8 -3.77 18.98 -0.19
C SER A 8 -5.20 18.44 -0.04
N ASP A 9 -5.72 17.68 -1.01
CA ASP A 9 -7.04 17.12 -0.89
C ASP A 9 -7.09 16.12 0.28
N PRO A 10 -8.15 16.14 1.11
CA PRO A 10 -8.38 15.11 2.10
C PRO A 10 -8.63 13.76 1.42
N VAL A 11 -8.11 12.70 2.00
CA VAL A 11 -8.30 11.31 1.50
C VAL A 11 -9.78 10.98 1.35
N ALA A 12 -10.61 11.46 2.28
CA ALA A 12 -12.06 11.26 2.27
C ALA A 12 -12.79 11.80 1.03
N LYS A 13 -12.19 12.75 0.31
CA LYS A 13 -12.74 13.26 -0.97
C LYS A 13 -12.86 12.15 -2.02
N TYR A 14 -11.95 11.19 -2.02
CA TYR A 14 -11.87 10.09 -2.99
C TYR A 14 -12.28 8.75 -2.37
N LEU A 15 -11.99 8.57 -1.10
CA LEU A 15 -12.29 7.38 -0.30
C LEU A 15 -13.19 7.79 0.87
N PRO A 16 -14.51 7.97 0.64
CA PRO A 16 -15.44 8.55 1.61
C PRO A 16 -15.52 7.79 2.94
N GLU A 17 -15.11 6.52 2.97
CA GLU A 17 -14.99 5.74 4.20
C GLU A 17 -13.99 6.34 5.21
N PHE A 18 -13.09 7.25 4.80
CA PHE A 18 -12.15 7.97 5.66
C PHE A 18 -12.75 9.24 6.29
N ALA A 19 -14.01 9.61 6.00
CA ALA A 19 -14.63 10.83 6.55
C ALA A 19 -14.77 10.79 8.08
N ASP A 20 -14.98 9.60 8.64
CA ASP A 20 -15.19 9.40 10.07
C ASP A 20 -14.03 8.67 10.74
N ILE A 21 -12.82 8.74 10.14
CA ILE A 21 -11.63 8.11 10.70
C ILE A 21 -11.36 8.61 12.12
N GLN A 22 -10.92 7.72 13.00
CA GLN A 22 -10.56 8.03 14.37
C GLN A 22 -9.03 7.95 14.55
N VAL A 23 -8.49 8.67 15.50
CA VAL A 23 -7.11 8.50 15.96
C VAL A 23 -7.08 7.96 17.37
N SER A 24 -6.14 7.06 17.65
CA SER A 24 -5.88 6.57 19.00
C SER A 24 -5.09 7.60 19.78
N ALA A 25 -5.59 7.99 20.95
CA ALA A 25 -4.93 8.91 21.87
C ALA A 25 -4.85 8.32 23.28
N VAL A 26 -3.90 8.76 24.07
CA VAL A 26 -3.82 8.42 25.50
C VAL A 26 -4.25 9.64 26.30
N ILE A 27 -5.40 9.55 27.00
CA ILE A 27 -5.92 10.59 27.87
C ILE A 27 -6.06 10.00 29.27
N ASP A 28 -5.43 10.63 30.25
CA ASP A 28 -5.42 10.17 31.66
C ASP A 28 -4.99 8.70 31.83
N GLY A 29 -4.03 8.26 30.99
CA GLY A 29 -3.52 6.88 31.01
C GLY A 29 -4.43 5.85 30.33
N GLN A 30 -5.55 6.25 29.74
CA GLN A 30 -6.46 5.39 29.01
C GLN A 30 -6.35 5.61 27.49
N VAL A 31 -6.38 4.51 26.73
CA VAL A 31 -6.44 4.56 25.28
C VAL A 31 -7.86 4.87 24.86
N VAL A 32 -8.05 6.01 24.21
CA VAL A 32 -9.33 6.46 23.66
C VAL A 32 -9.22 6.66 22.17
N GLN A 33 -10.36 6.60 21.47
CA GLN A 33 -10.45 6.96 20.06
C GLN A 33 -11.20 8.29 19.96
N GLN A 34 -10.66 9.20 19.18
CA GLN A 34 -11.24 10.52 18.95
C GLN A 34 -11.10 10.92 17.49
N ARG A 35 -11.85 11.93 17.07
CA ARG A 35 -11.64 12.53 15.75
C ARG A 35 -10.26 13.19 15.71
N PRO A 36 -9.46 12.98 14.63
CA PRO A 36 -8.19 13.67 14.48
C PRO A 36 -8.39 15.20 14.35
N GLN A 37 -7.37 15.97 14.71
CA GLN A 37 -7.39 17.44 14.61
C GLN A 37 -7.42 17.90 13.15
N SER A 38 -6.87 17.11 12.24
CA SER A 38 -6.92 17.34 10.79
C SER A 38 -7.18 16.03 10.05
N ASP A 39 -7.89 16.12 8.94
CA ASP A 39 -8.11 14.96 8.07
C ASP A 39 -6.79 14.61 7.36
N PRO A 40 -6.48 13.30 7.18
CA PRO A 40 -5.31 12.89 6.41
C PRO A 40 -5.45 13.31 4.94
N THR A 41 -4.40 13.85 4.35
CA THR A 41 -4.35 14.30 2.97
C THR A 41 -3.66 13.29 2.05
N VAL A 42 -3.81 13.47 0.73
CA VAL A 42 -3.07 12.71 -0.28
C VAL A 42 -1.55 12.87 -0.08
N GLN A 43 -1.10 14.08 0.30
CA GLN A 43 0.30 14.34 0.60
C GLN A 43 0.78 13.53 1.80
N ASP A 44 -0.04 13.39 2.84
CA ASP A 44 0.31 12.60 4.02
C ASP A 44 0.46 11.12 3.69
N LEU A 45 -0.35 10.58 2.79
CA LEU A 45 -0.16 9.20 2.30
C LEU A 45 1.19 9.05 1.58
N LEU A 46 1.53 9.98 0.68
CA LEU A 46 2.79 9.95 -0.07
C LEU A 46 4.03 10.09 0.82
N ARG A 47 3.89 10.78 1.95
CA ARG A 47 4.98 11.06 2.89
C ARG A 47 5.03 10.11 4.06
N HIS A 48 4.10 9.15 4.17
CA HIS A 48 3.92 8.30 5.36
C HIS A 48 3.68 9.11 6.64
N THR A 49 2.95 10.21 6.55
CA THR A 49 2.56 11.05 7.72
C THR A 49 1.04 11.02 7.97
N ALA A 50 0.30 10.13 7.32
CA ALA A 50 -1.15 10.05 7.45
C ALA A 50 -1.65 9.45 8.79
N GLY A 51 -0.75 9.13 9.72
CA GLY A 51 -1.08 8.49 10.99
C GLY A 51 -1.33 6.98 10.91
N LEU A 52 -1.19 6.39 9.73
CA LEU A 52 -1.28 4.93 9.52
C LEU A 52 -0.02 4.23 10.02
N THR A 53 -0.10 2.90 10.24
CA THR A 53 1.03 2.04 10.63
C THR A 53 1.04 0.72 9.85
N TYR A 54 1.97 -0.16 10.18
CA TYR A 54 1.99 -1.57 9.79
C TYR A 54 1.85 -2.48 11.00
N GLU A 55 1.15 -3.59 10.84
CA GLU A 55 1.00 -4.64 11.84
C GLU A 55 2.32 -5.34 12.23
N ILE A 56 3.37 -5.19 11.43
CA ILE A 56 4.67 -5.84 11.63
C ILE A 56 5.69 -4.97 12.36
N LEU A 57 5.40 -3.68 12.60
CA LEU A 57 6.35 -2.73 13.17
C LEU A 57 6.39 -2.76 14.70
N GLY A 58 5.43 -3.42 15.34
CA GLY A 58 5.37 -3.50 16.79
C GLY A 58 4.11 -4.20 17.29
N SER A 59 3.83 -4.02 18.59
CA SER A 59 2.72 -4.65 19.29
C SER A 59 1.83 -3.66 20.04
N GLU A 60 1.83 -2.41 19.63
CA GLU A 60 0.94 -1.40 20.16
C GLU A 60 -0.54 -1.72 19.88
N PRO A 61 -1.50 -1.19 20.65
CA PRO A 61 -2.91 -1.52 20.49
C PRO A 61 -3.44 -1.36 19.07
N VAL A 62 -3.04 -0.30 18.35
CA VAL A 62 -3.44 -0.07 16.96
C VAL A 62 -2.84 -1.11 16.01
N GLN A 63 -1.55 -1.43 16.18
CA GLN A 63 -0.87 -2.45 15.35
C GLN A 63 -1.49 -3.83 15.54
N ARG A 64 -1.90 -4.18 16.78
CA ARG A 64 -2.65 -5.43 17.04
C ARG A 64 -4.00 -5.46 16.33
N GLN A 65 -4.73 -4.33 16.25
CA GLN A 65 -5.98 -4.24 15.50
C GLN A 65 -5.75 -4.44 14.00
N TYR A 66 -4.67 -3.87 13.44
CA TYR A 66 -4.27 -4.07 12.04
C TYR A 66 -3.98 -5.56 11.76
N ALA A 67 -3.26 -6.24 12.65
CA ALA A 67 -2.99 -7.67 12.55
C ALA A 67 -4.28 -8.51 12.58
N GLN A 68 -5.20 -8.22 13.51
CA GLN A 68 -6.49 -8.90 13.64
C GLN A 68 -7.36 -8.69 12.39
N ALA A 69 -7.32 -7.51 11.78
CA ALA A 69 -8.04 -7.20 10.55
C ALA A 69 -7.44 -7.90 9.31
N ARG A 70 -6.29 -8.56 9.45
CA ARG A 70 -5.59 -9.25 8.35
C ARG A 70 -5.43 -8.38 7.11
N LEU A 71 -4.95 -7.16 7.29
CA LEU A 71 -4.78 -6.19 6.20
C LEU A 71 -3.83 -6.67 5.11
N ALA A 72 -2.87 -7.54 5.45
CA ALA A 72 -1.97 -8.16 4.48
C ALA A 72 -2.65 -9.17 3.54
N SER A 73 -3.92 -9.53 3.77
CA SER A 73 -4.63 -10.49 2.92
C SER A 73 -4.88 -9.92 1.53
N ARG A 74 -4.44 -10.63 0.50
CA ARG A 74 -4.64 -10.29 -0.90
C ARG A 74 -5.93 -10.86 -1.50
N THR A 75 -6.82 -11.40 -0.68
CA THR A 75 -8.14 -11.91 -1.11
C THR A 75 -9.20 -10.82 -1.22
N ARG A 76 -8.92 -9.60 -0.75
CA ARG A 76 -9.75 -8.41 -0.88
C ARG A 76 -9.31 -7.61 -2.10
N SER A 77 -10.25 -6.92 -2.74
CA SER A 77 -9.93 -5.85 -3.69
C SER A 77 -9.30 -4.64 -2.98
N ASN A 78 -8.66 -3.74 -3.73
CA ASN A 78 -8.14 -2.48 -3.19
C ASN A 78 -9.25 -1.66 -2.51
N ARG A 79 -10.48 -1.70 -3.05
CA ARG A 79 -11.63 -1.01 -2.45
C ARG A 79 -12.07 -1.62 -1.12
N GLU A 80 -12.08 -2.95 -1.01
CA GLU A 80 -12.39 -3.64 0.24
C GLU A 80 -11.29 -3.46 1.28
N PHE A 81 -10.02 -3.41 0.84
CA PHE A 81 -8.89 -3.06 1.69
C PHE A 81 -9.04 -1.65 2.26
N SER A 82 -9.35 -0.64 1.43
CA SER A 82 -9.58 0.74 1.86
C SER A 82 -10.64 0.82 2.95
N LYS A 83 -11.79 0.16 2.77
CA LYS A 83 -12.86 0.09 3.77
C LYS A 83 -12.42 -0.59 5.06
N ALA A 84 -11.68 -1.70 4.96
CA ALA A 84 -11.18 -2.42 6.13
C ALA A 84 -10.16 -1.58 6.91
N LEU A 85 -9.31 -0.81 6.22
CA LEU A 85 -8.34 0.09 6.84
C LEU A 85 -9.04 1.27 7.52
N ALA A 86 -10.03 1.89 6.87
CA ALA A 86 -10.78 3.02 7.41
C ALA A 86 -11.62 2.68 8.66
N ALA A 87 -11.93 1.41 8.87
CA ALA A 87 -12.61 0.94 10.08
C ALA A 87 -11.68 0.84 11.31
N LEU A 88 -10.38 1.11 11.14
CA LEU A 88 -9.37 1.03 12.19
C LEU A 88 -8.86 2.43 12.54
N PRO A 89 -8.45 2.67 13.79
CA PRO A 89 -7.94 3.97 14.16
C PRO A 89 -6.56 4.25 13.56
N LEU A 90 -6.27 5.52 13.34
CA LEU A 90 -4.92 6.01 13.12
C LEU A 90 -4.10 5.84 14.41
N MET A 91 -2.82 5.59 14.26
CA MET A 91 -1.88 5.50 15.38
C MET A 91 -1.41 6.87 15.85
N PHE A 92 -1.33 7.84 14.92
CA PHE A 92 -0.86 9.19 15.16
C PHE A 92 -1.79 10.21 14.51
N GLU A 93 -1.75 11.44 15.01
CA GLU A 93 -2.38 12.58 14.34
C GLU A 93 -1.78 12.79 12.95
N PRO A 94 -2.60 12.96 11.90
CA PRO A 94 -2.12 13.23 10.55
C PRO A 94 -1.18 14.42 10.49
N GLY A 95 -0.10 14.31 9.73
CA GLY A 95 0.91 15.34 9.54
C GLY A 95 1.96 15.46 10.65
N THR A 96 1.86 14.70 11.75
CA THR A 96 2.72 14.91 12.93
C THR A 96 3.89 13.96 13.04
N VAL A 97 3.74 12.70 12.62
CA VAL A 97 4.76 11.65 12.78
C VAL A 97 4.97 10.94 11.45
N TRP A 98 6.22 10.70 11.09
CA TRP A 98 6.57 9.79 10.01
C TRP A 98 6.55 8.36 10.53
N GLU A 99 5.69 7.54 9.93
CA GLU A 99 5.60 6.11 10.24
C GLU A 99 5.41 5.33 8.94
N TYR A 100 6.34 4.44 8.61
CA TYR A 100 6.19 3.54 7.47
C TYR A 100 4.92 2.71 7.64
N SER A 101 4.06 2.66 6.60
CA SER A 101 2.67 2.26 6.83
C SER A 101 1.98 1.72 5.58
N ARG A 102 0.75 1.25 5.76
CA ARG A 102 -0.19 0.86 4.70
C ARG A 102 -0.61 2.01 3.77
N ALA A 103 0.00 3.19 3.91
CA ALA A 103 -0.30 4.36 3.07
C ALA A 103 -0.10 4.10 1.58
N THR A 104 0.97 3.39 1.19
CA THR A 104 1.23 3.08 -0.23
C THR A 104 0.20 2.09 -0.81
N ASP A 105 -0.29 1.15 0.00
CA ASP A 105 -1.39 0.27 -0.39
C ASP A 105 -2.68 1.09 -0.61
N LEU A 106 -2.95 2.06 0.26
CA LEU A 106 -4.10 2.95 0.14
C LEU A 106 -3.99 3.88 -1.08
N LEU A 107 -2.78 4.33 -1.44
CA LEU A 107 -2.53 5.06 -2.69
C LEU A 107 -2.90 4.22 -3.92
N GLY A 108 -2.70 2.90 -3.88
CA GLY A 108 -3.17 2.00 -4.92
C GLY A 108 -4.69 2.07 -5.10
N ALA A 109 -5.46 2.00 -4.00
CA ALA A 109 -6.91 2.16 -4.03
C ALA A 109 -7.34 3.55 -4.53
N LEU A 110 -6.62 4.58 -4.14
CA LEU A 110 -6.87 5.96 -4.59
C LEU A 110 -6.66 6.11 -6.10
N VAL A 111 -5.60 5.52 -6.64
CA VAL A 111 -5.35 5.50 -8.11
C VAL A 111 -6.51 4.84 -8.84
N GLU A 112 -7.02 3.70 -8.35
CA GLU A 112 -8.17 3.01 -8.97
C GLU A 112 -9.43 3.89 -8.98
N VAL A 113 -9.73 4.57 -7.88
CA VAL A 113 -10.90 5.45 -7.79
C VAL A 113 -10.78 6.64 -8.72
N VAL A 114 -9.61 7.28 -8.77
CA VAL A 114 -9.39 8.50 -9.57
C VAL A 114 -9.31 8.19 -11.07
N SER A 115 -8.73 7.05 -11.43
CA SER A 115 -8.55 6.66 -12.85
C SER A 115 -9.74 5.89 -13.43
N GLY A 116 -10.53 5.21 -12.60
CA GLY A 116 -11.55 4.27 -13.03
C GLY A 116 -10.99 2.96 -13.60
N GLN A 117 -9.70 2.69 -13.41
CA GLN A 117 -8.99 1.49 -13.87
C GLN A 117 -8.50 0.67 -12.67
N THR A 118 -8.19 -0.63 -12.86
CA THR A 118 -7.40 -1.36 -11.86
C THR A 118 -5.99 -0.75 -11.77
N LEU A 119 -5.32 -0.92 -10.64
CA LEU A 119 -3.98 -0.38 -10.47
C LEU A 119 -3.00 -0.93 -11.52
N GLY A 120 -3.09 -2.24 -11.82
CA GLY A 120 -2.26 -2.88 -12.84
C GLY A 120 -2.50 -2.32 -14.23
N ALA A 121 -3.77 -2.13 -14.63
CA ALA A 121 -4.10 -1.54 -15.91
C ALA A 121 -3.60 -0.09 -16.00
N PHE A 122 -3.81 0.70 -14.94
CA PHE A 122 -3.30 2.07 -14.87
C PHE A 122 -1.79 2.14 -15.02
N LEU A 123 -1.05 1.29 -14.30
CA LEU A 123 0.41 1.23 -14.39
C LEU A 123 0.86 0.78 -15.77
N GLN A 124 0.18 -0.22 -16.36
CA GLN A 124 0.51 -0.72 -17.70
C GLN A 124 0.37 0.37 -18.75
N ASP A 125 -0.74 1.11 -18.73
CA ASP A 125 -1.04 2.11 -19.76
C ASP A 125 -0.17 3.37 -19.63
N ASN A 126 0.20 3.75 -18.39
CA ASN A 126 0.81 5.04 -18.14
C ASN A 126 2.31 4.98 -17.82
N ILE A 127 2.84 3.83 -17.43
CA ILE A 127 4.24 3.68 -16.99
C ILE A 127 4.90 2.48 -17.68
N LEU A 128 4.39 1.27 -17.43
CA LEU A 128 5.09 0.05 -17.83
C LEU A 128 5.16 -0.11 -19.35
N GLY A 129 4.06 0.13 -20.05
CA GLY A 129 3.99 0.09 -21.49
C GLY A 129 4.86 1.13 -22.16
N PRO A 130 4.70 2.44 -21.86
CA PRO A 130 5.55 3.50 -22.41
C PRO A 130 7.05 3.29 -22.17
N LEU A 131 7.44 2.79 -21.00
CA LEU A 131 8.84 2.49 -20.66
C LEU A 131 9.33 1.14 -21.17
N ARG A 132 8.45 0.34 -21.81
CA ARG A 132 8.75 -1.02 -22.28
C ARG A 132 9.25 -1.94 -21.17
N MET A 133 8.63 -1.84 -19.99
CA MET A 133 8.91 -2.67 -18.81
C MET A 133 8.13 -4.00 -18.93
N VAL A 134 8.56 -4.84 -19.88
CA VAL A 134 7.81 -6.04 -20.32
C VAL A 134 7.84 -7.21 -19.33
N ASP A 135 8.67 -7.12 -18.31
CA ASP A 135 8.81 -8.12 -17.24
C ASP A 135 8.34 -7.56 -15.88
N THR A 136 7.54 -6.49 -15.89
CA THR A 136 7.00 -5.88 -14.66
C THR A 136 5.48 -6.03 -14.63
N SER A 137 4.95 -6.74 -13.63
CA SER A 137 3.50 -6.99 -13.51
C SER A 137 3.12 -7.50 -12.12
N PHE A 138 1.83 -7.45 -11.78
CA PHE A 138 1.27 -8.08 -10.57
C PHE A 138 1.12 -9.60 -10.69
N VAL A 139 1.16 -10.14 -11.91
CA VAL A 139 1.10 -11.57 -12.18
C VAL A 139 2.16 -11.91 -13.22
N VAL A 140 3.04 -12.84 -12.90
CA VAL A 140 4.05 -13.32 -13.83
C VAL A 140 3.42 -14.34 -14.79
N PRO A 141 3.54 -14.17 -16.12
CA PRO A 141 3.01 -15.11 -17.09
C PRO A 141 3.63 -16.53 -16.93
N PRO A 142 2.88 -17.60 -17.25
CA PRO A 142 3.35 -18.97 -17.03
C PRO A 142 4.68 -19.33 -17.72
N ASP A 143 4.91 -18.80 -18.91
CA ASP A 143 6.15 -18.99 -19.68
C ASP A 143 7.39 -18.37 -19.01
N LYS A 144 7.18 -17.44 -18.06
CA LYS A 144 8.23 -16.75 -17.30
C LYS A 144 8.36 -17.23 -15.84
N HIS A 145 7.55 -18.19 -15.38
CA HIS A 145 7.60 -18.67 -14.00
C HIS A 145 8.98 -19.20 -13.58
N HIS A 146 9.74 -19.79 -14.52
CA HIS A 146 11.10 -20.28 -14.28
C HIS A 146 12.12 -19.18 -13.95
N ARG A 147 11.76 -17.90 -14.15
CA ARG A 147 12.59 -16.73 -13.87
C ARG A 147 12.27 -16.08 -12.50
N ILE A 148 11.24 -16.54 -11.82
CA ILE A 148 10.89 -16.01 -10.50
C ILE A 148 12.02 -16.38 -9.53
N ALA A 149 12.61 -15.36 -8.89
CA ALA A 149 13.57 -15.58 -7.81
C ALA A 149 12.83 -16.12 -6.58
N GLU A 150 13.28 -17.26 -6.08
CA GLU A 150 12.73 -17.89 -4.90
C GLU A 150 13.74 -17.80 -3.75
N PRO A 151 13.29 -17.70 -2.50
CA PRO A 151 14.17 -17.83 -1.37
C PRO A 151 14.70 -19.26 -1.27
N PHE A 152 15.83 -19.45 -0.61
CA PHE A 152 16.29 -20.79 -0.29
C PHE A 152 15.23 -21.56 0.51
N ALA A 153 15.05 -22.84 0.19
CA ALA A 153 14.08 -23.69 0.89
C ALA A 153 14.41 -23.86 2.38
N ILE A 154 15.71 -23.78 2.70
CA ILE A 154 16.25 -23.84 4.06
C ILE A 154 17.15 -22.61 4.23
N ASP A 155 16.95 -21.87 5.30
CA ASP A 155 17.85 -20.78 5.67
C ASP A 155 19.20 -21.40 6.11
N PRO A 156 20.32 -21.08 5.42
CA PRO A 156 21.63 -21.62 5.76
C PRO A 156 22.09 -21.23 7.18
N ASP A 157 21.56 -20.15 7.74
CA ASP A 157 21.86 -19.68 9.10
C ASP A 157 20.87 -20.22 10.17
N GLY A 158 19.97 -21.15 9.78
CA GLY A 158 19.04 -21.82 10.67
C GLY A 158 17.79 -20.99 11.04
N GLY A 159 17.56 -19.88 10.36
CA GLY A 159 16.36 -19.06 10.51
C GLY A 159 15.14 -19.64 9.77
N ILE A 160 14.02 -18.92 9.86
CA ILE A 160 12.81 -19.22 9.08
C ILE A 160 12.96 -18.61 7.69
N ALA A 161 12.90 -19.45 6.64
CA ALA A 161 12.92 -18.95 5.27
C ALA A 161 11.80 -17.93 5.02
N PRO A 162 12.11 -16.77 4.43
CA PRO A 162 11.10 -15.73 4.18
C PRO A 162 10.03 -16.26 3.24
N ARG A 163 8.76 -15.96 3.56
CA ARG A 163 7.65 -16.30 2.70
C ARG A 163 7.39 -15.15 1.74
N LEU A 164 7.77 -15.33 0.47
CA LEU A 164 7.51 -14.33 -0.57
C LEU A 164 6.04 -14.39 -1.03
N ILE A 165 5.58 -13.28 -1.63
CA ILE A 165 4.28 -13.22 -2.29
C ILE A 165 4.33 -14.13 -3.52
N ASP A 166 3.39 -15.07 -3.64
CA ASP A 166 3.25 -15.85 -4.88
C ASP A 166 2.62 -14.99 -5.97
N LEU A 167 3.39 -14.74 -7.02
CA LEU A 167 3.00 -13.92 -8.17
C LEU A 167 2.63 -14.78 -9.41
N ARG A 168 2.48 -16.09 -9.25
CA ARG A 168 2.03 -17.00 -10.32
C ARG A 168 0.52 -16.93 -10.56
N HIS A 169 -0.21 -16.43 -9.56
CA HIS A 169 -1.66 -16.36 -9.59
C HIS A 169 -2.14 -14.93 -9.33
N SER A 170 -3.21 -14.54 -10.00
CA SER A 170 -3.86 -13.26 -9.73
C SER A 170 -4.38 -13.19 -8.30
N ALA A 171 -4.20 -12.06 -7.68
CA ALA A 171 -4.81 -11.73 -6.40
C ALA A 171 -5.93 -10.71 -6.61
N ALA A 172 -6.92 -10.69 -5.72
CA ALA A 172 -7.95 -9.66 -5.77
C ALA A 172 -7.39 -8.26 -5.49
N MET A 173 -6.30 -8.17 -4.69
CA MET A 173 -5.61 -6.93 -4.37
C MET A 173 -4.34 -6.79 -5.22
N GLU A 174 -4.31 -5.78 -6.06
CA GLU A 174 -3.09 -5.27 -6.69
C GLU A 174 -2.48 -4.25 -5.72
N ALA A 175 -1.65 -4.73 -4.79
CA ALA A 175 -1.18 -3.93 -3.66
C ALA A 175 -0.20 -2.83 -4.09
N GLY A 176 -0.50 -1.58 -3.76
CA GLY A 176 0.35 -0.44 -4.10
C GLY A 176 1.69 -0.43 -3.36
N GLY A 177 1.74 -1.02 -2.16
CA GLY A 177 2.94 -1.09 -1.32
C GLY A 177 3.84 -2.31 -1.60
N ALA A 178 3.29 -3.37 -2.22
CA ALA A 178 4.03 -4.58 -2.57
C ALA A 178 3.22 -5.44 -3.53
N GLY A 179 3.85 -6.13 -4.47
CA GLY A 179 3.12 -7.08 -5.32
C GLY A 179 3.50 -7.06 -6.79
N LEU A 180 4.31 -6.11 -7.24
CA LEU A 180 4.90 -6.15 -8.56
C LEU A 180 6.12 -7.09 -8.56
N ALA A 181 6.16 -8.02 -9.53
CA ALA A 181 7.43 -8.59 -9.99
C ALA A 181 8.08 -7.61 -10.96
N SER A 182 9.39 -7.59 -10.98
CA SER A 182 10.16 -6.81 -11.95
C SER A 182 11.52 -7.45 -12.22
N THR A 183 12.25 -6.88 -13.16
CA THR A 183 13.66 -7.23 -13.41
C THR A 183 14.54 -5.99 -13.23
N SER A 184 15.84 -6.21 -13.00
CA SER A 184 16.81 -5.11 -12.93
C SER A 184 16.83 -4.28 -14.21
N ALA A 185 16.61 -4.90 -15.38
CA ALA A 185 16.54 -4.19 -16.66
C ALA A 185 15.31 -3.26 -16.76
N ASP A 186 14.14 -3.73 -16.33
CA ASP A 186 12.93 -2.91 -16.32
C ASP A 186 13.02 -1.79 -15.29
N TYR A 187 13.52 -2.12 -14.09
CA TYR A 187 13.70 -1.12 -13.04
C TYR A 187 14.71 -0.03 -13.45
N ALA A 188 15.78 -0.40 -14.17
CA ALA A 188 16.72 0.59 -14.72
C ALA A 188 16.04 1.55 -15.71
N ARG A 189 15.11 1.09 -16.55
CA ARG A 189 14.33 1.96 -17.44
C ARG A 189 13.48 2.96 -16.66
N PHE A 190 12.84 2.50 -15.58
CA PHE A 190 12.07 3.38 -14.70
C PHE A 190 12.95 4.44 -14.05
N LEU A 191 14.11 4.06 -13.49
CA LEU A 191 15.06 5.00 -12.89
C LEU A 191 15.60 6.00 -13.92
N GLN A 192 15.88 5.55 -15.15
CA GLN A 192 16.33 6.42 -16.21
C GLN A 192 15.29 7.48 -16.60
N CYS A 193 14.00 7.10 -16.59
CA CYS A 193 12.91 8.05 -16.82
C CYS A 193 12.83 9.13 -15.73
N LEU A 194 13.20 8.82 -14.48
CA LEU A 194 13.22 9.81 -13.39
C LEU A 194 14.40 10.78 -13.48
N LEU A 195 15.46 10.44 -14.25
CA LEU A 195 16.66 11.26 -14.43
C LEU A 195 16.58 12.15 -15.67
N SER A 196 15.60 11.95 -16.54
CA SER A 196 15.39 12.71 -17.77
C SER A 196 14.37 13.83 -17.58
#